data_8ce757ed2e98a804b882aeb0534b0cb3
#
_entry.id   8ce757ed2e98a804b882aeb0534b0cb3
#
_cell.length_a   1.000
_cell.length_b   1.000
_cell.length_c   1.000
_cell.angle_alpha   90.00
_cell.angle_beta   90.00
_cell.angle_gamma   90.00
#
_symmetry.space_group_name_H-M   'P 1'
#
loop_
_entity.id
_entity.type
_entity.pdbx_description
1 polymer ?
#
loop_
_entity_poly.entity_id
_entity_poly.type
_entity_poly.pdbx_seq_one_letter_code
_entity_poly.pdbx_strand_id
1 'polypeptide(L)'
;MNKLSRRCIAVGAALTATIGVVVSSSPVQATPSTATSKVLVQASVRPTRVFTVNKTVTGQPWAALLATYGVSDGYVVENDFQPGQSTGWHSHPGPSLIFVVTGSITNHASDQWRCKGVTYAAGSAFLDAGGTDVHELVNAGTTPAETIAVQFIPQGQPRRIDKLEPSNCHV
;
A
#
# COMPACT_ATOMS: atom_id res chain seq x y z
N MET A 1 -53.77 11.95 77.89
CA MET A 1 -53.12 12.93 76.91
C MET A 1 -51.75 12.41 76.58
N ASN A 2 -51.63 11.58 75.55
CA ASN A 2 -50.33 11.00 75.11
C ASN A 2 -49.87 11.65 73.83
N LYS A 3 -48.72 12.31 73.88
CA LYS A 3 -48.01 12.90 72.70
C LYS A 3 -47.22 11.82 72.02
N LEU A 4 -47.59 11.42 70.79
CA LEU A 4 -46.78 10.59 69.89
C LEU A 4 -45.70 11.47 69.22
N SER A 5 -44.44 11.12 69.49
CA SER A 5 -43.28 11.67 68.82
C SER A 5 -43.11 10.96 67.49
N ARG A 6 -43.18 11.72 66.39
CA ARG A 6 -42.82 11.23 65.01
C ARG A 6 -41.32 11.40 64.79
N ARG A 7 -40.64 10.28 64.70
CA ARG A 7 -39.21 10.27 64.23
C ARG A 7 -39.21 10.26 62.74
N CYS A 8 -38.61 11.32 62.10
CA CYS A 8 -38.31 11.37 60.70
C CYS A 8 -37.01 10.58 60.42
N ILE A 9 -37.10 9.54 59.58
CA ILE A 9 -35.97 8.80 59.11
C ILE A 9 -35.52 9.51 57.82
N ALA A 10 -34.34 10.08 57.84
CA ALA A 10 -33.71 10.64 56.65
C ALA A 10 -33.03 9.49 55.87
N VAL A 11 -33.55 9.19 54.68
CA VAL A 11 -32.90 8.26 53.72
C VAL A 11 -31.87 9.04 52.93
N GLY A 12 -30.62 8.81 53.25
CA GLY A 12 -29.48 9.37 52.46
C GLY A 12 -29.33 8.58 51.15
N ALA A 13 -29.55 9.23 50.01
CA ALA A 13 -29.23 8.70 48.70
C ALA A 13 -27.76 8.86 48.44
N ALA A 14 -26.98 7.78 48.40
CA ALA A 14 -25.60 7.77 47.95
C ALA A 14 -25.56 7.85 46.43
N LEU A 15 -25.10 8.96 45.88
CA LEU A 15 -24.76 9.07 44.44
C LEU A 15 -23.40 8.37 44.19
N THR A 16 -23.43 7.22 43.55
CA THR A 16 -22.24 6.60 42.99
C THR A 16 -21.91 7.22 41.64
N ALA A 17 -20.91 8.08 41.59
CA ALA A 17 -20.36 8.62 40.34
C ALA A 17 -19.54 7.53 39.67
N THR A 18 -20.04 6.93 38.58
CA THR A 18 -19.27 6.07 37.68
C THR A 18 -18.40 6.94 36.75
N ILE A 19 -17.11 6.95 36.99
CA ILE A 19 -16.14 7.56 36.06
C ILE A 19 -16.02 6.64 34.86
N GLY A 20 -16.72 6.97 33.77
CA GLY A 20 -16.53 6.32 32.48
C GLY A 20 -15.19 6.69 31.88
N VAL A 21 -14.25 5.75 31.79
CA VAL A 21 -13.02 5.92 31.02
C VAL A 21 -13.39 5.87 29.53
N VAL A 22 -13.44 7.01 28.88
CA VAL A 22 -13.57 7.08 27.42
C VAL A 22 -12.22 6.73 26.82
N VAL A 23 -12.05 5.47 26.39
CA VAL A 23 -10.92 5.07 25.59
C VAL A 23 -11.15 5.60 24.17
N SER A 24 -10.56 6.75 23.84
CA SER A 24 -10.55 7.25 22.47
C SER A 24 -9.58 6.40 21.65
N SER A 25 -10.10 5.43 20.89
CA SER A 25 -9.35 4.75 19.85
C SER A 25 -9.12 5.74 18.71
N SER A 26 -7.88 6.23 18.56
CA SER A 26 -7.50 6.94 17.33
C SER A 26 -7.70 6.02 16.14
N PRO A 27 -8.32 6.47 15.04
CA PRO A 27 -8.41 5.66 13.83
C PRO A 27 -6.99 5.33 13.36
N VAL A 28 -6.70 4.06 13.14
CA VAL A 28 -5.46 3.63 12.51
C VAL A 28 -5.51 4.10 11.07
N GLN A 29 -4.60 4.99 10.69
CA GLN A 29 -4.56 5.58 9.36
C GLN A 29 -3.55 4.84 8.47
N ALA A 30 -3.84 4.78 7.16
CA ALA A 30 -2.90 4.29 6.16
C ALA A 30 -1.60 5.12 6.22
N THR A 31 -0.46 4.47 5.99
CA THR A 31 0.85 5.14 5.94
C THR A 31 0.92 6.04 4.71
N PRO A 32 1.05 7.36 4.85
CA PRO A 32 1.10 8.27 3.70
C PRO A 32 2.41 8.11 2.93
N SER A 33 2.35 8.33 1.60
CA SER A 33 3.55 8.46 0.79
C SER A 33 4.33 9.72 1.17
N THR A 34 5.65 9.59 1.31
CA THR A 34 6.58 10.71 1.42
C THR A 34 7.38 10.93 0.14
N ALA A 35 7.35 9.96 -0.78
CA ALA A 35 7.91 10.07 -2.13
C ALA A 35 7.00 10.92 -3.02
N THR A 36 7.59 11.57 -4.02
CA THR A 36 6.85 12.31 -5.04
C THR A 36 6.50 11.38 -6.20
N SER A 37 5.23 11.39 -6.64
CA SER A 37 4.76 10.61 -7.80
C SER A 37 4.18 11.53 -8.86
N LYS A 38 4.54 11.29 -10.13
CA LYS A 38 4.08 12.04 -11.28
C LYS A 38 3.62 11.08 -12.37
N VAL A 39 2.37 11.21 -12.81
CA VAL A 39 1.88 10.50 -13.98
C VAL A 39 2.44 11.19 -15.23
N LEU A 40 3.28 10.48 -15.97
CA LEU A 40 3.87 10.96 -17.23
C LEU A 40 2.91 10.75 -18.41
N VAL A 41 2.23 9.58 -18.42
CA VAL A 41 1.28 9.18 -19.45
C VAL A 41 0.14 8.41 -18.82
N GLN A 42 -1.08 8.69 -19.28
CA GLN A 42 -2.25 7.84 -19.08
C GLN A 42 -2.91 7.62 -20.45
N ALA A 43 -3.26 6.38 -20.73
CA ALA A 43 -3.94 6.00 -21.96
C ALA A 43 -4.91 4.85 -21.72
N SER A 44 -6.03 4.85 -22.48
CA SER A 44 -6.94 3.70 -22.48
C SER A 44 -6.35 2.59 -23.35
N VAL A 45 -6.29 1.38 -22.78
CA VAL A 45 -5.82 0.16 -23.43
C VAL A 45 -7.01 -0.75 -23.68
N ARG A 46 -7.30 -1.06 -24.94
CA ARG A 46 -8.37 -2.01 -25.30
C ARG A 46 -8.05 -3.40 -24.79
N PRO A 47 -9.07 -4.26 -24.56
CA PRO A 47 -8.85 -5.65 -24.25
C PRO A 47 -7.84 -6.28 -25.22
N THR A 48 -6.79 -6.83 -24.68
CA THR A 48 -5.64 -7.31 -25.44
C THR A 48 -5.23 -8.70 -24.97
N ARG A 49 -4.86 -9.55 -25.93
CA ARG A 49 -4.25 -10.83 -25.63
C ARG A 49 -3.08 -11.06 -26.60
N VAL A 50 -1.88 -10.94 -26.08
CA VAL A 50 -0.64 -11.19 -26.82
C VAL A 50 0.10 -12.31 -26.15
N PHE A 51 0.45 -13.33 -26.91
CA PHE A 51 1.33 -14.40 -26.49
C PHE A 51 2.46 -14.53 -27.52
N THR A 52 3.67 -14.38 -27.07
CA THR A 52 4.87 -14.47 -27.92
C THR A 52 5.77 -15.57 -27.38
N VAL A 53 6.24 -16.44 -28.27
CA VAL A 53 7.24 -17.47 -27.97
C VAL A 53 8.40 -17.31 -28.93
N ASN A 54 9.59 -17.18 -28.38
CA ASN A 54 10.84 -17.11 -29.13
C ASN A 54 11.90 -18.03 -28.52
N LYS A 55 12.91 -18.34 -29.29
CA LYS A 55 14.16 -18.93 -28.77
C LYS A 55 15.16 -17.82 -28.51
N THR A 56 15.82 -17.86 -27.36
CA THR A 56 16.93 -16.95 -27.06
C THR A 56 18.14 -17.29 -27.94
N VAL A 57 19.15 -16.42 -27.96
CA VAL A 57 20.42 -16.67 -28.65
C VAL A 57 21.09 -17.97 -28.18
N THR A 58 20.85 -18.37 -26.92
CA THR A 58 21.33 -19.63 -26.34
C THR A 58 20.45 -20.84 -26.67
N GLY A 59 19.38 -20.66 -27.46
CA GLY A 59 18.44 -21.72 -27.81
C GLY A 59 17.41 -22.06 -26.74
N GLN A 60 17.43 -21.36 -25.59
CA GLN A 60 16.45 -21.54 -24.53
C GLN A 60 15.08 -20.96 -24.93
N PRO A 61 13.97 -21.61 -24.56
CA PRO A 61 12.65 -21.05 -24.84
C PRO A 61 12.44 -19.76 -24.01
N TRP A 62 11.87 -18.75 -24.65
CA TRP A 62 11.42 -17.52 -24.03
C TRP A 62 9.97 -17.27 -24.43
N ALA A 63 9.12 -16.93 -23.47
CA ALA A 63 7.72 -16.62 -23.72
C ALA A 63 7.24 -15.46 -22.88
N ALA A 64 6.35 -14.65 -23.44
CA ALA A 64 5.65 -13.59 -22.73
C ALA A 64 4.15 -13.66 -23.02
N LEU A 65 3.33 -13.41 -22.01
CA LEU A 65 1.89 -13.28 -22.10
C LEU A 65 1.48 -11.94 -21.49
N LEU A 66 0.79 -11.12 -22.29
CA LEU A 66 0.04 -9.97 -21.82
C LEU A 66 -1.43 -10.18 -22.18
N ALA A 67 -2.31 -10.20 -21.17
CA ALA A 67 -3.74 -10.35 -21.38
C ALA A 67 -4.54 -9.42 -20.47
N THR A 68 -5.45 -8.64 -21.06
CA THR A 68 -6.47 -7.89 -20.35
C THR A 68 -7.83 -8.27 -20.92
N TYR A 69 -8.78 -8.64 -20.05
CA TYR A 69 -10.12 -9.07 -20.47
C TYR A 69 -11.10 -7.92 -20.57
N GLY A 70 -10.82 -6.79 -19.92
CA GLY A 70 -11.58 -5.53 -19.99
C GLY A 70 -10.72 -4.38 -20.51
N VAL A 71 -11.37 -3.25 -20.76
CA VAL A 71 -10.66 -1.99 -21.04
C VAL A 71 -9.87 -1.65 -19.78
N SER A 72 -8.63 -1.23 -19.99
CA SER A 72 -7.71 -0.87 -18.91
C SER A 72 -7.22 0.55 -19.09
N ASP A 73 -6.86 1.20 -17.99
CA ASP A 73 -6.07 2.41 -18.00
C ASP A 73 -4.59 2.02 -17.86
N GLY A 74 -3.80 2.34 -18.87
CA GLY A 74 -2.35 2.20 -18.85
C GLY A 74 -1.72 3.48 -18.32
N TYR A 75 -0.81 3.35 -17.35
CA TYR A 75 -0.08 4.48 -16.78
C TYR A 75 1.42 4.28 -16.93
N VAL A 76 2.13 5.38 -17.17
CA VAL A 76 3.56 5.50 -16.93
C VAL A 76 3.75 6.52 -15.82
N VAL A 77 4.36 6.10 -14.72
CA VAL A 77 4.51 6.90 -13.50
C VAL A 77 5.97 6.98 -13.12
N GLU A 78 6.43 8.19 -12.90
CA GLU A 78 7.72 8.51 -12.31
C GLU A 78 7.55 8.69 -10.79
N ASN A 79 8.44 8.09 -10.00
CA ASN A 79 8.47 8.30 -8.56
C ASN A 79 9.89 8.69 -8.16
N ASP A 80 10.00 9.79 -7.42
CA ASP A 80 11.24 10.32 -6.87
C ASP A 80 11.27 10.12 -5.35
N PHE A 81 12.41 9.63 -4.87
CA PHE A 81 12.64 9.31 -3.47
C PHE A 81 13.92 9.99 -2.98
N GLN A 82 13.81 10.88 -2.02
CA GLN A 82 14.97 11.27 -1.23
C GLN A 82 15.34 10.14 -0.24
N PRO A 83 16.56 10.10 0.30
CA PRO A 83 16.93 9.14 1.33
C PRO A 83 15.91 9.10 2.48
N GLY A 84 15.46 7.89 2.84
CA GLY A 84 14.45 7.66 3.87
C GLY A 84 12.99 7.87 3.44
N GLN A 85 12.73 8.32 2.21
CA GLN A 85 11.37 8.45 1.72
C GLN A 85 10.79 7.10 1.28
N SER A 86 9.47 6.99 1.38
CA SER A 86 8.73 5.79 0.98
C SER A 86 7.44 6.13 0.24
N THR A 87 6.90 5.12 -0.46
CA THR A 87 5.55 5.20 -1.02
C THR A 87 4.46 5.08 0.05
N GLY A 88 4.79 4.65 1.27
CA GLY A 88 3.80 4.14 2.21
C GLY A 88 3.15 2.84 1.72
N TRP A 89 2.50 2.11 2.64
CA TRP A 89 1.83 0.85 2.35
C TRP A 89 0.62 1.05 1.44
N HIS A 90 0.55 0.31 0.35
CA HIS A 90 -0.52 0.41 -0.63
C HIS A 90 -0.66 -0.86 -1.47
N SER A 91 -1.72 -0.91 -2.27
CA SER A 91 -1.95 -1.92 -3.31
C SER A 91 -2.39 -1.25 -4.62
N HIS A 92 -2.44 -2.02 -5.69
CA HIS A 92 -2.96 -1.62 -6.99
C HIS A 92 -4.02 -2.62 -7.47
N PRO A 93 -5.10 -2.20 -8.18
CA PRO A 93 -6.08 -3.12 -8.74
C PRO A 93 -5.54 -4.03 -9.85
N GLY A 94 -4.38 -3.70 -10.41
CA GLY A 94 -3.72 -4.45 -11.47
C GLY A 94 -2.20 -4.37 -11.36
N PRO A 95 -1.45 -5.06 -12.24
CA PRO A 95 -0.01 -5.20 -12.12
C PRO A 95 0.75 -3.90 -12.44
N SER A 96 1.93 -3.78 -11.81
CA SER A 96 2.92 -2.74 -12.04
C SER A 96 4.27 -3.36 -12.36
N LEU A 97 4.87 -3.01 -13.50
CA LEU A 97 6.28 -3.31 -13.79
C LEU A 97 7.10 -2.06 -13.45
N ILE A 98 7.98 -2.20 -12.47
CA ILE A 98 8.77 -1.11 -11.90
C ILE A 98 10.23 -1.25 -12.33
N PHE A 99 10.78 -0.18 -12.92
CA PHE A 99 12.19 -0.05 -13.29
C PHE A 99 12.86 0.92 -12.32
N VAL A 100 14.02 0.57 -11.78
CA VAL A 100 14.86 1.48 -11.01
C VAL A 100 15.81 2.21 -11.97
N VAL A 101 15.63 3.53 -12.09
CA VAL A 101 16.38 4.38 -13.03
C VAL A 101 17.67 4.87 -12.37
N THR A 102 17.59 5.37 -11.14
CA THR A 102 18.73 5.84 -10.37
C THR A 102 18.64 5.35 -8.91
N GLY A 103 19.79 5.30 -8.23
CA GLY A 103 19.86 4.91 -6.82
C GLY A 103 19.50 3.44 -6.58
N SER A 104 18.78 3.19 -5.49
CA SER A 104 18.27 1.87 -5.14
C SER A 104 16.96 1.98 -4.36
N ILE A 105 16.07 1.01 -4.54
CA ILE A 105 14.78 0.92 -3.85
C ILE A 105 14.64 -0.43 -3.19
N THR A 106 14.18 -0.44 -1.95
CA THR A 106 13.81 -1.66 -1.23
C THR A 106 12.29 -1.82 -1.31
N ASN A 107 11.85 -2.95 -1.84
CA ASN A 107 10.45 -3.35 -1.88
C ASN A 107 10.14 -4.28 -0.69
N HIS A 108 9.24 -3.86 0.18
CA HIS A 108 8.66 -4.67 1.25
C HIS A 108 7.27 -5.09 0.81
N ALA A 109 7.02 -6.40 0.68
CA ALA A 109 5.73 -6.93 0.24
C ALA A 109 5.13 -7.88 1.29
N SER A 110 3.81 -7.81 1.48
CA SER A 110 3.09 -8.54 2.53
C SER A 110 3.06 -10.06 2.32
N ASP A 111 3.26 -10.53 1.09
CA ASP A 111 3.38 -11.94 0.73
C ASP A 111 4.76 -12.53 1.08
N GLN A 112 5.74 -11.70 1.37
CA GLN A 112 7.08 -12.13 1.77
C GLN A 112 7.13 -12.40 3.28
N TRP A 113 7.93 -13.39 3.67
CA TRP A 113 8.09 -13.74 5.08
C TRP A 113 8.61 -12.55 5.90
N ARG A 114 7.80 -12.10 6.87
CA ARG A 114 8.04 -10.93 7.71
C ARG A 114 8.28 -9.65 6.90
N CYS A 115 7.73 -9.57 5.69
CA CYS A 115 7.94 -8.43 4.78
C CYS A 115 9.41 -8.07 4.56
N LYS A 116 10.29 -9.08 4.55
CA LYS A 116 11.72 -8.87 4.35
C LYS A 116 11.93 -8.18 3.02
N GLY A 117 12.46 -6.95 3.06
CA GLY A 117 12.66 -6.15 1.86
C GLY A 117 13.67 -6.77 0.89
N VAL A 118 13.38 -6.62 -0.39
CA VAL A 118 14.31 -6.92 -1.48
C VAL A 118 14.77 -5.62 -2.11
N THR A 119 16.08 -5.39 -2.14
CA THR A 119 16.65 -4.16 -2.69
C THR A 119 17.01 -4.35 -4.16
N TYR A 120 16.57 -3.40 -4.98
CA TYR A 120 16.81 -3.31 -6.41
C TYR A 120 17.64 -2.06 -6.70
N ALA A 121 18.78 -2.23 -7.36
CA ALA A 121 19.65 -1.14 -7.77
C ALA A 121 19.26 -0.57 -9.15
N ALA A 122 19.78 0.57 -9.50
CA ALA A 122 19.66 1.16 -10.84
C ALA A 122 19.96 0.13 -11.94
N GLY A 123 19.13 0.09 -12.99
CA GLY A 123 19.16 -0.90 -14.06
C GLY A 123 18.42 -2.20 -13.75
N SER A 124 17.87 -2.38 -12.55
CA SER A 124 16.99 -3.51 -12.20
C SER A 124 15.53 -3.19 -12.47
N ALA A 125 14.72 -4.25 -12.57
CA ALA A 125 13.26 -4.15 -12.60
C ALA A 125 12.63 -5.26 -11.77
N PHE A 126 11.40 -5.03 -11.30
CA PHE A 126 10.58 -6.02 -10.60
C PHE A 126 9.11 -5.83 -10.93
N LEU A 127 8.33 -6.86 -10.67
CA LEU A 127 6.89 -6.89 -10.91
C LEU A 127 6.16 -6.88 -9.56
N ASP A 128 5.22 -5.96 -9.43
CA ASP A 128 4.12 -6.01 -8.46
C ASP A 128 2.90 -6.60 -9.17
N ALA A 129 2.36 -7.69 -8.63
CA ALA A 129 1.24 -8.39 -9.25
C ALA A 129 -0.07 -7.62 -9.12
N GLY A 130 -0.18 -6.70 -8.17
CA GLY A 130 -1.41 -6.00 -7.85
C GLY A 130 -2.45 -6.89 -7.15
N GLY A 131 -3.72 -6.48 -7.22
CA GLY A 131 -4.80 -7.20 -6.55
C GLY A 131 -4.74 -7.05 -5.03
N THR A 132 -4.49 -8.13 -4.32
CA THR A 132 -4.39 -8.16 -2.85
C THR A 132 -2.96 -7.96 -2.34
N ASP A 133 -1.98 -7.86 -3.23
CA ASP A 133 -0.59 -7.61 -2.85
C ASP A 133 -0.43 -6.21 -2.27
N VAL A 134 -0.02 -6.15 -0.99
CA VAL A 134 0.19 -4.90 -0.27
C VAL A 134 1.70 -4.73 -0.08
N HIS A 135 2.22 -3.61 -0.55
CA HIS A 135 3.65 -3.36 -0.53
C HIS A 135 3.98 -1.91 -0.18
N GLU A 136 5.25 -1.67 0.12
CA GLU A 136 5.86 -0.37 0.31
C GLU A 136 7.23 -0.33 -0.37
N LEU A 137 7.50 0.73 -1.11
CA LEU A 137 8.83 1.01 -1.68
C LEU A 137 9.53 2.05 -0.82
N VAL A 138 10.76 1.76 -0.39
CA VAL A 138 11.55 2.64 0.47
C VAL A 138 12.92 2.91 -0.16
N ASN A 139 13.33 4.16 -0.19
CA ASN A 139 14.73 4.50 -0.43
C ASN A 139 15.50 4.36 0.90
N ALA A 140 15.99 3.17 1.19
CA ALA A 140 16.84 2.90 2.35
C ALA A 140 18.33 3.30 2.13
N GLY A 141 18.66 3.85 0.96
CA GLY A 141 20.01 4.31 0.61
C GLY A 141 20.30 5.71 1.13
N THR A 142 21.48 6.23 0.76
CA THR A 142 21.96 7.57 1.15
C THR A 142 21.94 8.58 0.01
N THR A 143 21.53 8.15 -1.19
CA THR A 143 21.41 8.99 -2.39
C THR A 143 19.97 8.99 -2.88
N PRO A 144 19.51 10.02 -3.61
CA PRO A 144 18.21 10.00 -4.26
C PRO A 144 18.05 8.79 -5.19
N ALA A 145 16.81 8.30 -5.28
CA ALA A 145 16.45 7.21 -6.17
C ALA A 145 15.23 7.61 -7.01
N GLU A 146 15.16 7.08 -8.22
CA GLU A 146 14.07 7.29 -9.17
C GLU A 146 13.59 5.94 -9.70
N THR A 147 12.27 5.80 -9.83
CA THR A 147 11.66 4.64 -10.50
C THR A 147 10.66 5.08 -11.56
N ILE A 148 10.56 4.26 -12.62
CA ILE A 148 9.46 4.34 -13.60
C ILE A 148 8.60 3.09 -13.44
N ALA A 149 7.31 3.28 -13.20
CA ALA A 149 6.33 2.19 -13.14
C ALA A 149 5.42 2.22 -14.37
N VAL A 150 5.24 1.06 -15.00
CA VAL A 150 4.24 0.83 -16.06
C VAL A 150 3.12 0.00 -15.46
N GLN A 151 1.90 0.54 -15.43
CA GLN A 151 0.75 -0.06 -14.75
C GLN A 151 -0.39 -0.33 -15.72
N PHE A 152 -1.11 -1.44 -15.50
CA PHE A 152 -2.35 -1.78 -16.19
C PHE A 152 -3.46 -1.93 -15.15
N ILE A 153 -4.35 -0.93 -15.09
CA ILE A 153 -5.41 -0.85 -14.07
C ILE A 153 -6.76 -1.03 -14.77
N PRO A 154 -7.72 -1.78 -14.22
CA PRO A 154 -9.06 -1.84 -14.77
C PRO A 154 -9.63 -0.42 -14.90
N GLN A 155 -10.23 -0.10 -16.06
CA GLN A 155 -10.68 1.25 -16.36
C GLN A 155 -11.59 1.81 -15.27
N GLY A 156 -11.32 3.05 -14.88
CA GLY A 156 -12.11 3.76 -13.86
C GLY A 156 -11.80 3.37 -12.42
N GLN A 157 -10.87 2.45 -12.19
CA GLN A 157 -10.43 2.13 -10.83
C GLN A 157 -9.31 3.08 -10.38
N PRO A 158 -9.18 3.35 -9.07
CA PRO A 158 -8.08 4.14 -8.55
C PRO A 158 -6.75 3.41 -8.82
N ARG A 159 -5.75 4.13 -9.33
CA ARG A 159 -4.43 3.58 -9.63
C ARG A 159 -3.72 3.02 -8.39
N ARG A 160 -3.98 3.62 -7.23
CA ARG A 160 -3.38 3.29 -5.93
C ARG A 160 -4.48 3.23 -4.87
N ILE A 161 -4.36 2.28 -3.97
CA ILE A 161 -5.25 2.09 -2.81
C ILE A 161 -4.37 2.07 -1.57
N ASP A 162 -4.42 3.13 -0.76
CA ASP A 162 -3.66 3.21 0.49
C ASP A 162 -4.09 2.13 1.48
N LYS A 163 -3.14 1.53 2.17
CA LYS A 163 -3.32 0.44 3.10
C LYS A 163 -2.65 0.74 4.44
N LEU A 164 -3.10 0.03 5.46
CA LEU A 164 -2.35 -0.06 6.71
C LEU A 164 -1.13 -0.94 6.52
N GLU A 165 -0.11 -0.72 7.34
CA GLU A 165 0.98 -1.68 7.45
C GLU A 165 0.43 -3.07 7.80
N PRO A 166 0.76 -4.11 7.04
CA PRO A 166 0.32 -5.47 7.33
C PRO A 166 0.85 -5.93 8.70
N SER A 167 0.03 -6.62 9.48
CA SER A 167 0.36 -7.04 10.86
C SER A 167 1.55 -8.00 10.97
N ASN A 168 1.93 -8.64 9.86
CA ASN A 168 3.11 -9.49 9.77
C ASN A 168 4.37 -8.73 9.35
N CYS A 169 4.25 -7.43 9.02
CA CYS A 169 5.36 -6.54 8.71
C CYS A 169 5.75 -5.76 9.97
N HIS A 170 7.03 -5.61 10.21
CA HIS A 170 7.61 -4.75 11.24
C HIS A 170 8.90 -4.20 10.64
N VAL A 171 8.77 -3.18 9.79
CA VAL A 171 9.88 -2.54 9.07
C VAL A 171 10.11 -1.13 9.60
#